data_00fedf4af1b845214e8f40f06ce47746
#
_entry.id   00fedf4af1b845214e8f40f06ce47746
#
_cell.length_a   1.000
_cell.length_b   1.000
_cell.length_c   1.000
_cell.angle_alpha   90.00
_cell.angle_beta   90.00
_cell.angle_gamma   90.00
#
_symmetry.space_group_name_H-M   'P 1'
#
loop_
_entity.id
_entity.type
_entity.pdbx_description
1 polymer ?
#
loop_
_entity_poly.entity_id
_entity_poly.type
_entity_poly.pdbx_seq_one_letter_code
_entity_poly.pdbx_strand_id
1 'polypeptide(L)'
;MGLDEQYFSIMIAMGLAFLLSLVVFFKIKRKWLGCILQLLSFIGFTLILIFILAMFGTCQEASEEAGTMVGVRLVEETRDCRYDRAWWMKPDNTYYAVFDKGSNGHQVEPCGNDHYGDRGTFTRIDSLCAIKTDYNPPFVIYFNLDSQIVTPIWDKDTLEVISADWTRINDYFKNH
;
A
#
# COMPACT_ATOMS: atom_id res chain seq x y z
N MET A 1 -16.27 0.18 18.23
CA MET A 1 -15.42 1.36 18.48
C MET A 1 -14.30 1.26 17.45
N GLY A 2 -14.41 2.04 16.36
CA GLY A 2 -13.49 1.92 15.23
C GLY A 2 -12.09 2.42 15.59
N LEU A 3 -11.09 1.88 14.92
CA LEU A 3 -9.69 2.33 15.05
C LEU A 3 -9.58 3.86 14.91
N ASP A 4 -10.40 4.47 14.06
CA ASP A 4 -10.44 5.92 13.82
C ASP A 4 -10.80 6.75 15.07
N GLU A 5 -11.74 6.28 15.91
CA GLU A 5 -12.12 6.99 17.14
C GLU A 5 -11.01 6.97 18.20
N GLN A 6 -10.24 5.88 18.28
CA GLN A 6 -9.10 5.80 19.20
C GLN A 6 -7.96 6.73 18.78
N TYR A 7 -7.64 6.80 17.49
CA TYR A 7 -6.60 7.72 16.99
C TYR A 7 -6.97 9.18 17.16
N PHE A 8 -8.23 9.53 16.90
CA PHE A 8 -8.74 10.88 17.11
C PHE A 8 -8.67 11.29 18.59
N SER A 9 -9.02 10.39 19.50
CA SER A 9 -8.91 10.59 20.96
C SER A 9 -7.46 10.80 21.41
N ILE A 10 -6.50 10.03 20.88
CA ILE A 10 -5.08 10.17 21.18
C ILE A 10 -4.55 11.52 20.67
N MET A 11 -4.92 11.93 19.47
CA MET A 11 -4.51 13.23 18.92
C MET A 11 -5.02 14.42 19.77
N ILE A 12 -6.27 14.37 20.23
CA ILE A 12 -6.83 15.39 21.12
C ILE A 12 -6.07 15.43 22.45
N ALA A 13 -5.83 14.26 23.06
CA ALA A 13 -5.11 14.16 24.32
C ALA A 13 -3.69 14.74 24.23
N MET A 14 -3.00 14.48 23.12
CA MET A 14 -1.67 15.01 22.87
C MET A 14 -1.67 16.52 22.63
N GLY A 15 -2.63 17.05 21.87
CA GLY A 15 -2.81 18.49 21.66
C GLY A 15 -3.05 19.22 22.99
N LEU A 16 -3.88 18.66 23.87
CA LEU A 16 -4.12 19.17 25.22
C LEU A 16 -2.86 19.13 26.12
N ALA A 17 -2.09 18.03 26.06
CA ALA A 17 -0.84 17.92 26.81
C ALA A 17 0.21 18.95 26.35
N PHE A 18 0.27 19.24 25.05
CA PHE A 18 1.14 20.28 24.49
C PHE A 18 0.72 21.68 24.96
N LEU A 19 -0.59 21.99 24.91
CA LEU A 19 -1.12 23.27 25.41
C LEU A 19 -0.87 23.45 26.90
N LEU A 20 -1.04 22.39 27.71
CA LEU A 20 -0.73 22.41 29.13
C LEU A 20 0.76 22.68 29.38
N SER A 21 1.66 22.08 28.58
CA SER A 21 3.10 22.32 28.69
C SER A 21 3.48 23.77 28.40
N LEU A 22 2.78 24.44 27.44
CA LEU A 22 2.96 25.88 27.17
C LEU A 22 2.51 26.74 28.35
N VAL A 23 1.36 26.42 28.96
CA VAL A 23 0.85 27.17 30.12
C VAL A 23 1.83 27.04 31.31
N VAL A 24 2.35 25.86 31.55
CA VAL A 24 3.35 25.61 32.61
C VAL A 24 4.64 26.37 32.31
N PHE A 25 5.08 26.44 31.04
CA PHE A 25 6.25 27.21 30.62
C PHE A 25 6.15 28.70 31.00
N PHE A 26 5.00 29.33 30.75
CA PHE A 26 4.79 30.74 31.10
C PHE A 26 4.74 31.01 32.60
N LYS A 27 4.41 30.00 33.42
CA LYS A 27 4.34 30.13 34.89
C LYS A 27 5.67 29.82 35.62
N ILE A 28 6.63 29.16 34.98
CA ILE A 28 7.92 28.80 35.62
C ILE A 28 8.81 30.01 35.68
N LYS A 29 9.16 30.46 36.92
CA LYS A 29 10.04 31.60 37.17
C LYS A 29 11.48 31.36 36.67
N ARG A 30 11.95 30.13 36.57
CA ARG A 30 13.27 29.78 36.03
C ARG A 30 13.20 29.51 34.54
N LYS A 31 13.47 30.54 33.73
CA LYS A 31 13.44 30.49 32.26
C LYS A 31 14.22 29.30 31.65
N TRP A 32 15.35 28.91 32.25
CA TRP A 32 16.17 27.79 31.76
C TRP A 32 15.46 26.44 31.84
N LEU A 33 14.77 26.17 32.96
CA LEU A 33 14.02 24.93 33.14
C LEU A 33 12.84 24.84 32.19
N GLY A 34 12.20 25.98 31.93
CA GLY A 34 11.09 26.10 30.93
C GLY A 34 11.54 25.76 29.50
N CYS A 35 12.72 26.25 29.09
CA CYS A 35 13.26 25.95 27.76
C CYS A 35 13.55 24.45 27.56
N ILE A 36 14.11 23.79 28.59
CA ILE A 36 14.39 22.34 28.52
C ILE A 36 13.09 21.54 28.41
N LEU A 37 12.08 21.89 29.22
CA LEU A 37 10.80 21.19 29.22
C LEU A 37 10.09 21.34 27.87
N GLN A 38 10.18 22.52 27.25
CA GLN A 38 9.59 22.79 25.95
C GLN A 38 10.32 22.06 24.82
N LEU A 39 11.64 21.96 24.88
CA LEU A 39 12.42 21.19 23.93
C LEU A 39 12.08 19.70 23.99
N LEU A 40 11.99 19.13 25.20
CA LEU A 40 11.60 17.73 25.40
C LEU A 40 10.17 17.45 24.91
N SER A 41 9.23 18.39 25.18
CA SER A 41 7.85 18.27 24.67
C SER A 41 7.78 18.32 23.15
N PHE A 42 8.57 19.19 22.51
CA PHE A 42 8.63 19.28 21.06
C PHE A 42 9.22 18.00 20.42
N ILE A 43 10.31 17.47 20.99
CA ILE A 43 10.90 16.20 20.52
C ILE A 43 9.90 15.05 20.66
N GLY A 44 9.23 14.95 21.81
CA GLY A 44 8.20 13.92 22.04
C GLY A 44 7.06 14.02 21.04
N PHE A 45 6.55 15.21 20.77
CA PHE A 45 5.51 15.45 19.78
C PHE A 45 5.94 15.05 18.38
N THR A 46 7.16 15.42 17.96
CA THR A 46 7.70 15.08 16.62
C THR A 46 7.84 13.56 16.45
N LEU A 47 8.36 12.85 17.45
CA LEU A 47 8.48 11.39 17.40
C LEU A 47 7.13 10.69 17.27
N ILE A 48 6.12 11.17 18.02
CA ILE A 48 4.76 10.60 17.93
C ILE A 48 4.13 10.91 16.58
N LEU A 49 4.34 12.11 16.03
CA LEU A 49 3.85 12.45 14.69
C LEU A 49 4.46 11.55 13.62
N ILE A 50 5.77 11.30 13.67
CA ILE A 50 6.47 10.38 12.76
C ILE A 50 5.90 8.96 12.89
N PHE A 51 5.66 8.48 14.12
CA PHE A 51 5.08 7.18 14.37
C PHE A 51 3.66 7.05 13.80
N ILE A 52 2.83 8.08 13.97
CA ILE A 52 1.48 8.13 13.40
C ILE A 52 1.54 8.10 11.87
N LEU A 53 2.39 8.92 11.24
CA LEU A 53 2.55 8.94 9.79
C LEU A 53 3.03 7.59 9.25
N ALA A 54 3.95 6.90 9.94
CA ALA A 54 4.39 5.56 9.58
C ALA A 54 3.24 4.54 9.68
N MET A 55 2.41 4.62 10.73
CA MET A 55 1.25 3.74 10.89
C MET A 55 0.18 4.00 9.83
N PHE A 56 -0.06 5.25 9.44
CA PHE A 56 -0.98 5.55 8.34
C PHE A 56 -0.49 5.03 7.00
N GLY A 57 0.82 5.11 6.70
CA GLY A 57 1.40 4.52 5.49
C GLY A 57 1.14 3.02 5.41
N THR A 58 1.44 2.26 6.48
CA THR A 58 1.20 0.81 6.52
C THR A 58 -0.29 0.43 6.48
N CYS A 59 -1.17 1.25 7.07
CA CYS A 59 -2.62 1.03 6.98
C CYS A 59 -3.17 1.27 5.57
N GLN A 60 -2.60 2.18 4.81
CA GLN A 60 -3.02 2.46 3.44
C GLN A 60 -2.68 1.29 2.52
N GLU A 61 -1.48 0.73 2.60
CA GLU A 61 -1.09 -0.47 1.85
C GLU A 61 -2.00 -1.67 2.18
N ALA A 62 -2.24 -1.94 3.47
CA ALA A 62 -3.15 -3.00 3.90
C ALA A 62 -4.59 -2.78 3.44
N SER A 63 -5.06 -1.51 3.30
CA SER A 63 -6.39 -1.20 2.80
C SER A 63 -6.51 -1.34 1.28
N GLU A 64 -5.41 -1.19 0.54
CA GLU A 64 -5.38 -1.35 -0.92
C GLU A 64 -5.40 -2.82 -1.32
N GLU A 65 -4.78 -3.71 -0.56
CA GLU A 65 -4.94 -5.17 -0.69
C GLU A 65 -6.32 -5.64 -0.20
N ALA A 66 -6.94 -4.93 0.74
CA ALA A 66 -8.27 -5.26 1.25
C ALA A 66 -9.31 -5.13 0.13
N GLY A 67 -10.04 -6.20 -0.11
CA GLY A 67 -11.05 -6.24 -1.16
C GLY A 67 -10.55 -6.72 -2.51
N THR A 68 -9.30 -7.14 -2.62
CA THR A 68 -8.72 -7.71 -3.84
C THR A 68 -9.36 -9.05 -4.20
N MET A 69 -9.66 -9.22 -5.47
CA MET A 69 -10.15 -10.46 -6.07
C MET A 69 -8.99 -11.38 -6.46
N VAL A 70 -7.97 -10.82 -7.11
CA VAL A 70 -6.76 -11.53 -7.51
C VAL A 70 -5.56 -10.59 -7.50
N GLY A 71 -4.43 -11.09 -7.01
CA GLY A 71 -3.14 -10.44 -7.06
C GLY A 71 -2.18 -11.23 -7.97
N VAL A 72 -1.47 -10.53 -8.84
CA VAL A 72 -0.47 -11.10 -9.74
C VAL A 72 0.82 -10.30 -9.67
N ARG A 73 1.95 -10.95 -9.96
CA ARG A 73 3.28 -10.37 -9.85
C ARG A 73 4.17 -10.77 -11.00
N LEU A 74 5.04 -9.88 -11.43
CA LEU A 74 6.16 -10.15 -12.31
C LEU A 74 7.45 -9.71 -11.64
N VAL A 75 8.41 -10.62 -11.54
CA VAL A 75 9.77 -10.31 -11.09
C VAL A 75 10.71 -10.53 -12.27
N GLU A 76 11.36 -9.48 -12.70
CA GLU A 76 12.40 -9.55 -13.73
C GLU A 76 13.74 -9.22 -13.09
N GLU A 77 14.69 -10.12 -13.21
CA GLU A 77 16.05 -9.91 -12.72
C GLU A 77 17.02 -9.82 -13.89
N THR A 78 17.71 -8.70 -13.95
CA THR A 78 18.88 -8.52 -14.81
C THR A 78 20.14 -8.65 -13.97
N ARG A 79 21.31 -8.63 -14.60
CA ARG A 79 22.58 -8.69 -13.88
C ARG A 79 22.72 -7.63 -12.79
N ASP A 80 22.21 -6.43 -13.04
CA ASP A 80 22.45 -5.27 -12.20
C ASP A 80 21.20 -4.80 -11.49
N CYS A 81 19.99 -5.10 -12.02
CA CYS A 81 18.71 -4.58 -11.57
C CYS A 81 17.68 -5.67 -11.33
N ARG A 82 16.84 -5.45 -10.31
CA ARG A 82 15.63 -6.20 -10.07
C ARG A 82 14.43 -5.28 -10.25
N TYR A 83 13.48 -5.72 -11.04
CA TYR A 83 12.19 -5.08 -11.26
C TYR A 83 11.12 -5.97 -10.66
N ASP A 84 10.33 -5.44 -9.75
CA ASP A 84 9.24 -6.13 -9.09
C ASP A 84 7.96 -5.36 -9.37
N ARG A 85 6.99 -6.01 -9.99
CA ARG A 85 5.73 -5.40 -10.39
C ARG A 85 4.60 -6.28 -9.89
N ALA A 86 3.68 -5.70 -9.13
CA ALA A 86 2.51 -6.42 -8.64
C ALA A 86 1.23 -5.64 -8.94
N TRP A 87 0.16 -6.35 -9.25
CA TRP A 87 -1.15 -5.78 -9.57
C TRP A 87 -2.21 -6.49 -8.73
N TRP A 88 -3.12 -5.71 -8.14
CA TRP A 88 -4.24 -6.20 -7.34
C TRP A 88 -5.56 -5.76 -7.98
N MET A 89 -6.32 -6.73 -8.51
CA MET A 89 -7.60 -6.53 -9.19
C MET A 89 -8.74 -6.54 -8.18
N LYS A 90 -9.64 -5.55 -8.28
CA LYS A 90 -10.81 -5.42 -7.41
C LYS A 90 -12.11 -5.73 -8.16
N PRO A 91 -13.19 -6.15 -7.48
CA PRO A 91 -14.48 -6.48 -8.13
C PRO A 91 -15.16 -5.29 -8.82
N ASP A 92 -14.74 -4.06 -8.59
CA ASP A 92 -15.24 -2.82 -9.18
C ASP A 92 -14.61 -2.49 -10.55
N ASN A 93 -13.90 -3.44 -11.17
CA ASN A 93 -13.16 -3.28 -12.42
C ASN A 93 -11.95 -2.34 -12.34
N THR A 94 -11.46 -2.08 -11.15
CA THR A 94 -10.22 -1.31 -10.95
C THR A 94 -9.06 -2.22 -10.53
N TYR A 95 -7.84 -1.80 -10.80
CA TYR A 95 -6.65 -2.40 -10.22
C TYR A 95 -5.75 -1.33 -9.63
N TYR A 96 -4.97 -1.77 -8.66
CA TYR A 96 -3.83 -1.03 -8.12
C TYR A 96 -2.56 -1.77 -8.47
N ALA A 97 -1.54 -1.06 -8.92
CA ALA A 97 -0.25 -1.59 -9.28
C ALA A 97 0.86 -0.96 -8.43
N VAL A 98 1.84 -1.76 -8.05
CA VAL A 98 3.06 -1.30 -7.38
C VAL A 98 4.26 -1.74 -8.20
N PHE A 99 5.20 -0.83 -8.34
CA PHE A 99 6.44 -1.04 -9.07
C PHE A 99 7.60 -0.73 -8.15
N ASP A 100 8.43 -1.74 -7.93
CA ASP A 100 9.68 -1.63 -7.22
C ASP A 100 10.83 -1.87 -8.17
N LYS A 101 11.80 -0.98 -8.15
CA LYS A 101 13.07 -1.12 -8.85
C LYS A 101 14.20 -0.97 -7.86
N GLY A 102 15.06 -1.96 -7.80
CA GLY A 102 16.20 -1.95 -6.88
C GLY A 102 17.45 -2.57 -7.50
N SER A 103 18.57 -2.41 -6.85
CA SER A 103 19.81 -3.07 -7.26
C SER A 103 19.86 -4.51 -6.74
N ASN A 104 20.39 -5.43 -7.52
CA ASN A 104 20.54 -6.86 -7.16
C ASN A 104 21.67 -7.13 -6.14
N GLY A 105 22.03 -6.17 -5.28
CA GLY A 105 23.03 -6.36 -4.24
C GLY A 105 24.49 -6.39 -4.74
N HIS A 106 24.73 -6.28 -6.03
CA HIS A 106 26.05 -6.08 -6.61
C HIS A 106 26.33 -4.59 -6.76
N GLN A 107 27.33 -4.15 -6.03
CA GLN A 107 27.80 -2.79 -5.85
C GLN A 107 27.54 -1.80 -7.00
N VAL A 108 27.08 -0.60 -6.57
CA VAL A 108 27.08 0.69 -7.28
C VAL A 108 25.97 0.91 -8.31
N GLU A 109 24.93 1.52 -7.86
CA GLU A 109 23.99 2.49 -8.49
C GLU A 109 23.82 2.57 -10.03
N PRO A 110 23.61 1.54 -10.83
CA PRO A 110 23.10 1.79 -12.16
C PRO A 110 21.55 1.89 -12.18
N CYS A 111 20.86 1.45 -11.13
CA CYS A 111 19.42 1.24 -11.27
C CYS A 111 18.55 2.24 -10.53
N GLY A 112 19.06 3.00 -9.57
CA GLY A 112 18.22 3.79 -8.66
C GLY A 112 17.24 2.93 -7.88
N ASN A 113 16.73 3.42 -6.77
CA ASN A 113 15.61 2.82 -6.04
C ASN A 113 14.37 3.63 -6.39
N ASP A 114 13.52 3.11 -7.26
CA ASP A 114 12.25 3.72 -7.60
C ASP A 114 11.12 2.85 -7.07
N HIS A 115 10.24 3.45 -6.30
CA HIS A 115 8.99 2.87 -5.83
C HIS A 115 7.85 3.79 -6.21
N TYR A 116 6.89 3.30 -6.99
CA TYR A 116 5.71 4.07 -7.34
C TYR A 116 4.49 3.17 -7.50
N GLY A 117 3.32 3.74 -7.19
CA GLY A 117 2.04 3.09 -7.38
C GLY A 117 1.31 3.68 -8.58
N ASP A 118 0.51 2.86 -9.24
CA ASP A 118 -0.37 3.26 -10.34
C ASP A 118 -1.76 2.63 -10.17
N ARG A 119 -2.75 3.18 -10.84
CA ARG A 119 -4.13 2.69 -10.83
C ARG A 119 -4.66 2.67 -12.24
N GLY A 120 -5.42 1.64 -12.56
CA GLY A 120 -6.06 1.51 -13.84
C GLY A 120 -7.35 0.72 -13.74
N THR A 121 -7.86 0.34 -14.90
CA THR A 121 -9.11 -0.41 -15.05
C THR A 121 -8.87 -1.69 -15.83
N PHE A 122 -9.81 -2.62 -15.73
CA PHE A 122 -9.83 -3.80 -16.58
C PHE A 122 -11.24 -4.06 -17.09
N THR A 123 -11.32 -4.80 -18.17
CA THR A 123 -12.58 -5.21 -18.78
C THR A 123 -12.71 -6.72 -18.73
N ARG A 124 -13.94 -7.20 -18.50
CA ARG A 124 -14.27 -8.61 -18.59
C ARG A 124 -14.30 -9.08 -20.03
N ILE A 125 -13.84 -10.30 -20.27
CA ILE A 125 -13.99 -11.02 -21.54
C ILE A 125 -15.01 -12.13 -21.29
N ASP A 126 -16.29 -11.86 -21.56
CA ASP A 126 -17.42 -12.71 -21.17
C ASP A 126 -17.37 -14.13 -21.72
N SER A 127 -16.84 -14.30 -22.93
CA SER A 127 -16.75 -15.63 -23.58
C SER A 127 -15.70 -16.56 -22.98
N LEU A 128 -14.81 -16.06 -22.10
CA LEU A 128 -13.60 -16.79 -21.69
C LEU A 128 -13.41 -16.87 -20.17
N CYS A 129 -14.34 -16.37 -19.35
CA CYS A 129 -14.09 -16.17 -17.92
C CYS A 129 -12.70 -15.55 -17.67
N ALA A 130 -12.46 -14.40 -18.29
CA ALA A 130 -11.19 -13.70 -18.26
C ALA A 130 -11.38 -12.20 -18.09
N ILE A 131 -10.32 -11.53 -17.61
CA ILE A 131 -10.25 -10.07 -17.55
C ILE A 131 -9.04 -9.59 -18.34
N LYS A 132 -9.16 -8.42 -18.97
CA LYS A 132 -8.09 -7.75 -19.72
C LYS A 132 -7.85 -6.37 -19.12
N THR A 133 -6.62 -6.07 -18.73
CA THR A 133 -6.24 -4.76 -18.19
C THR A 133 -6.09 -3.72 -19.29
N ASP A 134 -6.26 -2.45 -18.93
CA ASP A 134 -5.89 -1.28 -19.75
C ASP A 134 -4.41 -0.90 -19.62
N TYR A 135 -3.64 -1.68 -18.85
CA TYR A 135 -2.19 -1.49 -18.70
C TYR A 135 -1.47 -1.54 -20.05
N ASN A 136 -0.37 -0.87 -20.20
CA ASN A 136 0.40 -0.85 -21.45
C ASN A 136 1.80 -1.46 -21.28
N PRO A 137 2.10 -2.62 -21.91
CA PRO A 137 1.19 -3.47 -22.69
C PRO A 137 0.13 -4.17 -21.83
N PRO A 138 -1.07 -4.41 -22.35
CA PRO A 138 -2.14 -5.06 -21.61
C PRO A 138 -1.82 -6.53 -21.35
N PHE A 139 -2.28 -7.04 -20.20
CA PHE A 139 -2.26 -8.47 -19.90
C PHE A 139 -3.64 -9.03 -19.63
N VAL A 140 -3.78 -10.33 -19.75
CA VAL A 140 -5.05 -11.06 -19.60
C VAL A 140 -4.91 -12.06 -18.45
N ILE A 141 -5.92 -12.13 -17.62
CA ILE A 141 -6.02 -13.14 -16.54
C ILE A 141 -7.20 -14.05 -16.87
N TYR A 142 -6.93 -15.34 -17.04
CA TYR A 142 -7.91 -16.38 -17.24
C TYR A 142 -8.27 -17.05 -15.92
N PHE A 143 -9.55 -17.35 -15.72
CA PHE A 143 -10.07 -18.01 -14.53
C PHE A 143 -10.73 -19.32 -14.92
N ASN A 144 -10.25 -20.43 -14.37
CA ASN A 144 -10.98 -21.68 -14.42
C ASN A 144 -11.74 -21.83 -13.09
N LEU A 145 -13.05 -21.55 -13.13
CA LEU A 145 -13.88 -21.52 -11.94
C LEU A 145 -14.07 -22.92 -11.31
N ASP A 146 -14.07 -23.95 -12.15
CA ASP A 146 -14.28 -25.34 -11.69
C ASP A 146 -13.06 -25.90 -10.96
N SER A 147 -11.87 -25.67 -11.53
CA SER A 147 -10.60 -26.14 -10.95
C SER A 147 -9.94 -25.16 -10.01
N GLN A 148 -10.50 -23.95 -9.88
CA GLN A 148 -9.93 -22.84 -9.09
C GLN A 148 -8.47 -22.53 -9.50
N ILE A 149 -8.24 -22.36 -10.80
CA ILE A 149 -6.94 -22.01 -11.35
C ILE A 149 -7.01 -20.62 -11.97
N VAL A 150 -6.02 -19.79 -11.63
CA VAL A 150 -5.80 -18.47 -12.24
C VAL A 150 -4.59 -18.57 -13.14
N THR A 151 -4.71 -18.12 -14.39
CA THR A 151 -3.62 -18.11 -15.37
C THR A 151 -3.46 -16.71 -15.93
N PRO A 152 -2.59 -15.88 -15.37
CA PRO A 152 -2.30 -14.57 -15.89
C PRO A 152 -1.23 -14.66 -16.98
N ILE A 153 -1.47 -14.00 -18.13
CA ILE A 153 -0.57 -14.01 -19.29
C ILE A 153 -0.26 -12.58 -19.70
N TRP A 154 1.02 -12.25 -19.76
CA TRP A 154 1.53 -10.99 -20.28
C TRP A 154 2.42 -11.26 -21.49
N ASP A 155 1.94 -10.90 -22.67
CA ASP A 155 2.54 -11.28 -23.97
C ASP A 155 2.67 -12.81 -24.08
N LYS A 156 3.84 -13.37 -23.86
CA LYS A 156 4.11 -14.82 -23.86
C LYS A 156 4.49 -15.37 -22.49
N ASP A 157 4.65 -14.49 -21.51
CA ASP A 157 5.10 -14.85 -20.17
C ASP A 157 3.90 -15.03 -19.22
N THR A 158 4.03 -15.96 -18.29
CA THR A 158 3.05 -16.19 -17.23
C THR A 158 3.49 -15.41 -16.00
N LEU A 159 2.58 -14.57 -15.48
CA LEU A 159 2.80 -13.88 -14.21
C LEU A 159 2.62 -14.84 -13.04
N GLU A 160 3.28 -14.56 -11.93
CA GLU A 160 3.06 -15.27 -10.66
C GLU A 160 1.72 -14.84 -10.04
N VAL A 161 0.92 -15.80 -9.57
CA VAL A 161 -0.30 -15.51 -8.79
C VAL A 161 0.09 -15.45 -7.31
N ILE A 162 -0.05 -14.27 -6.69
CA ILE A 162 0.31 -14.06 -5.28
C ILE A 162 -0.91 -14.18 -4.35
N SER A 163 -2.12 -13.95 -4.87
CA SER A 163 -3.35 -14.12 -4.10
C SER A 163 -4.54 -14.38 -5.03
N ALA A 164 -5.53 -15.15 -4.55
CA ALA A 164 -6.81 -15.35 -5.23
C ALA A 164 -7.92 -15.58 -4.20
N ASP A 165 -8.90 -14.69 -4.16
CA ASP A 165 -10.12 -14.84 -3.36
C ASP A 165 -11.24 -15.43 -4.22
N TRP A 166 -11.40 -16.75 -4.16
CA TRP A 166 -12.35 -17.47 -4.99
C TRP A 166 -13.80 -17.13 -4.70
N THR A 167 -14.12 -16.65 -3.50
CA THR A 167 -15.47 -16.17 -3.19
C THR A 167 -15.78 -14.94 -4.04
N ARG A 168 -14.90 -13.96 -4.05
CA ARG A 168 -15.04 -12.73 -4.84
C ARG A 168 -14.95 -12.97 -6.33
N ILE A 169 -14.05 -13.87 -6.78
CA ILE A 169 -13.93 -14.24 -8.19
C ILE A 169 -15.24 -14.85 -8.67
N ASN A 170 -15.81 -15.80 -7.93
CA ASN A 170 -17.08 -16.43 -8.29
C ASN A 170 -18.24 -15.43 -8.29
N ASP A 171 -18.31 -14.56 -7.29
CA ASP A 171 -19.34 -13.52 -7.22
C ASP A 171 -19.23 -12.50 -8.38
N TYR A 172 -18.00 -12.12 -8.73
CA TYR A 172 -17.74 -11.24 -9.87
C TYR A 172 -18.24 -11.85 -11.19
N PHE A 173 -17.93 -13.12 -11.48
CA PHE A 173 -18.36 -13.78 -12.71
C PHE A 173 -19.83 -14.20 -12.73
N LYS A 174 -20.52 -14.28 -11.58
CA LYS A 174 -21.95 -14.56 -11.50
C LYS A 174 -22.82 -13.32 -11.65
N ASN A 175 -22.36 -12.17 -11.17
CA ASN A 175 -23.17 -10.96 -11.04
C ASN A 175 -22.96 -9.97 -12.19
N HIS A 176 -22.06 -10.24 -13.10
CA HIS A 176 -21.76 -9.43 -14.28
C HIS A 176 -21.78 -10.32 -15.52
#